data_a04fc93d65fd5997af17ca477bf001de
#
_entry.id   a04fc93d65fd5997af17ca477bf001de
#
_cell.length_a   1.000
_cell.length_b   1.000
_cell.length_c   1.000
_cell.angle_alpha   90.00
_cell.angle_beta   90.00
_cell.angle_gamma   90.00
#
_symmetry.space_group_name_H-M   'P 1'
#
loop_
_entity.id
_entity.type
_entity.pdbx_description
1 polymer ?
#
loop_
_entity_poly.entity_id
_entity_poly.type
_entity_poly.pdbx_seq_one_letter_code
_entity_poly.pdbx_strand_id
1 'polypeptide(L)'
;MQATLAGLTLLADPDRGADLVRQAGAPPAQVADLLDNSATAAATPGVATLIVDMLLGVGGRGFYSQFGTTQSASSRLLAEAAGTTVTDTAFDPACGIGGTLLALARAHDVAIVGADIAPTAVDVAKLQAQLSGVTADFQCRDSLAHAASSSLQRYRTVVVEAPLNQQADTGHCQNLALSFDENIMVPARAHEAFLLCALRHLASDGYGYVLTSFSPGVSHQSAELRRLLLRRRQVEAIIQLPEKFLAYSHVNTLLWVLRGSPTAATAVIDASDIPKSKLHVADWLTTLRAGRPLGVPHAVLTPATLLSDHDVLLPRVVMQTLRMMKPDSVIATPQAAEHELTIPAAKVHTTIGRLISEGGLTYSDHKPLTGEYLAVLNDMYAIYPPDVFGQTKYLRIVDPHRFNPQFLAMCINNSRELRQHDFRQATVPLCGLAEQRRIIRSVHSMTRRLLGAGE
;
A
#
# COMPACT_ATOMS: atom_id res chain seq x y z
N MET A 1 -16.94 -20.27 5.50
CA MET A 1 -15.71 -21.07 5.54
C MET A 1 -15.98 -22.56 5.70
N GLN A 2 -16.76 -23.04 6.67
CA GLN A 2 -17.08 -24.47 6.81
C GLN A 2 -17.75 -25.07 5.55
N ALA A 3 -18.73 -24.37 4.97
CA ALA A 3 -19.35 -24.80 3.72
C ALA A 3 -18.35 -24.85 2.54
N THR A 4 -17.42 -23.87 2.48
CA THR A 4 -16.36 -23.86 1.48
C THR A 4 -15.42 -25.05 1.68
N LEU A 5 -15.03 -25.33 2.92
CA LEU A 5 -14.19 -26.45 3.26
C LEU A 5 -14.88 -27.78 2.90
N ALA A 6 -16.16 -27.95 3.25
CA ALA A 6 -16.92 -29.14 2.91
C ALA A 6 -17.03 -29.35 1.39
N GLY A 7 -17.32 -28.28 0.63
CA GLY A 7 -17.41 -28.35 -0.83
C GLY A 7 -16.07 -28.69 -1.49
N LEU A 8 -14.97 -28.12 -1.05
CA LEU A 8 -13.64 -28.45 -1.56
C LEU A 8 -13.20 -29.87 -1.14
N THR A 9 -13.51 -30.30 0.08
CA THR A 9 -13.20 -31.64 0.54
C THR A 9 -14.00 -32.67 -0.27
N LEU A 10 -15.26 -32.37 -0.60
CA LEU A 10 -16.08 -33.24 -1.46
C LEU A 10 -15.45 -33.47 -2.85
N LEU A 11 -14.79 -32.43 -3.40
CA LEU A 11 -14.09 -32.55 -4.68
C LEU A 11 -12.77 -33.33 -4.59
N ALA A 12 -12.02 -33.14 -3.47
CA ALA A 12 -10.71 -33.76 -3.28
C ALA A 12 -10.77 -35.18 -2.70
N ASP A 13 -11.73 -35.42 -1.82
CA ASP A 13 -11.99 -36.66 -1.10
C ASP A 13 -13.54 -36.78 -0.90
N PRO A 14 -14.24 -37.42 -1.84
CA PRO A 14 -15.71 -37.49 -1.83
C PRO A 14 -16.28 -38.09 -0.55
N ASP A 15 -15.68 -39.14 0.00
CA ASP A 15 -16.19 -39.83 1.19
C ASP A 15 -16.10 -38.91 2.43
N ARG A 16 -14.95 -38.31 2.64
CA ARG A 16 -14.74 -37.35 3.73
C ARG A 16 -15.58 -36.09 3.56
N GLY A 17 -15.72 -35.59 2.33
CA GLY A 17 -16.58 -34.46 2.01
C GLY A 17 -18.06 -34.75 2.29
N ALA A 18 -18.53 -35.93 1.92
CA ALA A 18 -19.88 -36.36 2.22
C ALA A 18 -20.16 -36.40 3.74
N ASP A 19 -19.20 -36.88 4.53
CA ASP A 19 -19.32 -36.85 6.01
C ASP A 19 -19.43 -35.42 6.57
N LEU A 20 -18.64 -34.50 6.08
CA LEU A 20 -18.75 -33.10 6.47
C LEU A 20 -20.10 -32.48 6.09
N VAL A 21 -20.62 -32.80 4.91
CA VAL A 21 -21.92 -32.31 4.44
C VAL A 21 -23.06 -32.93 5.27
N ARG A 22 -22.96 -34.22 5.63
CA ARG A 22 -23.92 -34.88 6.55
C ARG A 22 -23.89 -34.26 7.95
N GLN A 23 -22.71 -34.00 8.49
CA GLN A 23 -22.54 -33.33 9.80
C GLN A 23 -23.12 -31.92 9.79
N ALA A 24 -23.14 -31.25 8.64
CA ALA A 24 -23.78 -29.96 8.44
C ALA A 24 -25.32 -30.06 8.31
N GLY A 25 -25.91 -31.28 8.40
CA GLY A 25 -27.34 -31.49 8.40
C GLY A 25 -27.99 -31.64 7.02
N ALA A 26 -27.21 -31.90 5.96
CA ALA A 26 -27.77 -32.11 4.62
C ALA A 26 -28.53 -33.46 4.53
N PRO A 27 -29.67 -33.51 3.80
CA PRO A 27 -30.41 -34.74 3.57
C PRO A 27 -29.58 -35.78 2.80
N PRO A 28 -29.73 -37.08 3.09
CA PRO A 28 -28.97 -38.15 2.41
C PRO A 28 -29.07 -38.14 0.88
N ALA A 29 -30.24 -37.84 0.32
CA ALA A 29 -30.43 -37.71 -1.12
C ALA A 29 -29.60 -36.61 -1.75
N GLN A 30 -29.49 -35.46 -1.07
CA GLN A 30 -28.65 -34.34 -1.53
C GLN A 30 -27.17 -34.67 -1.47
N VAL A 31 -26.74 -35.44 -0.46
CA VAL A 31 -25.34 -35.91 -0.36
C VAL A 31 -25.01 -36.86 -1.52
N ALA A 32 -25.92 -37.80 -1.87
CA ALA A 32 -25.73 -38.72 -3.01
C ALA A 32 -25.59 -37.94 -4.32
N ASP A 33 -26.48 -36.99 -4.58
CA ASP A 33 -26.44 -36.13 -5.78
C ASP A 33 -25.14 -35.30 -5.88
N LEU A 34 -24.63 -34.77 -4.75
CA LEU A 34 -23.35 -34.09 -4.70
C LEU A 34 -22.18 -35.03 -5.00
N LEU A 35 -22.22 -36.28 -4.51
CA LEU A 35 -21.19 -37.29 -4.77
C LEU A 35 -21.12 -37.67 -6.24
N ASP A 36 -22.29 -37.90 -6.87
CA ASP A 36 -22.36 -38.29 -8.28
C ASP A 36 -21.80 -37.24 -9.23
N ASN A 37 -21.89 -35.97 -8.83
CA ASN A 37 -21.37 -34.86 -9.63
C ASN A 37 -19.94 -34.44 -9.26
N SER A 38 -19.40 -34.89 -8.12
CA SER A 38 -18.11 -34.42 -7.59
C SER A 38 -16.92 -34.80 -8.47
N ALA A 39 -16.89 -36.01 -9.00
CA ALA A 39 -15.80 -36.49 -9.85
C ALA A 39 -15.68 -35.68 -11.16
N THR A 40 -16.81 -35.36 -11.80
CA THR A 40 -16.85 -34.54 -13.01
C THR A 40 -16.43 -33.10 -12.71
N ALA A 41 -16.91 -32.57 -11.58
CA ALA A 41 -16.53 -31.22 -11.13
C ALA A 41 -15.04 -31.13 -10.79
N ALA A 42 -14.47 -32.12 -10.10
CA ALA A 42 -13.04 -32.15 -9.74
C ALA A 42 -12.12 -32.21 -10.97
N ALA A 43 -12.55 -32.89 -12.04
CA ALA A 43 -11.80 -33.00 -13.30
C ALA A 43 -11.84 -31.70 -14.14
N THR A 44 -12.70 -30.73 -13.80
CA THR A 44 -12.87 -29.51 -14.58
C THR A 44 -11.92 -28.41 -14.08
N PRO A 45 -10.96 -27.93 -14.90
CA PRO A 45 -10.02 -26.89 -14.49
C PRO A 45 -10.74 -25.64 -13.98
N GLY A 46 -10.29 -25.10 -12.83
CA GLY A 46 -10.82 -23.88 -12.25
C GLY A 46 -12.11 -24.00 -11.42
N VAL A 47 -12.75 -25.18 -11.39
CA VAL A 47 -13.99 -25.40 -10.60
C VAL A 47 -13.75 -25.17 -9.11
N ALA A 48 -12.63 -25.62 -8.56
CA ALA A 48 -12.28 -25.36 -7.16
C ALA A 48 -12.26 -23.86 -6.83
N THR A 49 -11.64 -23.07 -7.70
CA THR A 49 -11.60 -21.60 -7.56
C THR A 49 -13.01 -21.00 -7.64
N LEU A 50 -13.82 -21.45 -8.61
CA LEU A 50 -15.19 -20.98 -8.79
C LEU A 50 -16.05 -21.30 -7.56
N ILE A 51 -15.95 -22.51 -7.01
CA ILE A 51 -16.67 -22.90 -5.79
C ILE A 51 -16.27 -22.04 -4.60
N VAL A 52 -14.96 -21.79 -4.42
CA VAL A 52 -14.49 -20.89 -3.37
C VAL A 52 -15.07 -19.50 -3.54
N ASP A 53 -14.98 -18.92 -4.73
CA ASP A 53 -15.49 -17.57 -4.99
C ASP A 53 -17.02 -17.47 -4.82
N MET A 54 -17.76 -18.48 -5.25
CA MET A 54 -19.22 -18.53 -5.05
C MET A 54 -19.60 -18.63 -3.57
N LEU A 55 -18.97 -19.52 -2.81
CA LEU A 55 -19.26 -19.73 -1.39
C LEU A 55 -18.80 -18.56 -0.52
N LEU A 56 -17.70 -17.91 -0.89
CA LEU A 56 -17.27 -16.68 -0.26
C LEU A 56 -18.21 -15.53 -0.57
N GLY A 57 -18.75 -15.46 -1.79
CA GLY A 57 -19.74 -14.46 -2.21
C GLY A 57 -21.01 -14.46 -1.36
N VAL A 58 -21.43 -15.62 -0.87
CA VAL A 58 -22.58 -15.76 0.03
C VAL A 58 -22.29 -15.23 1.45
N GLY A 59 -21.01 -15.23 1.87
CA GLY A 59 -20.59 -14.79 3.22
C GLY A 59 -20.67 -13.28 3.49
N GLY A 60 -20.92 -12.47 2.48
CA GLY A 60 -21.05 -11.01 2.61
C GLY A 60 -19.72 -10.26 2.82
N ARG A 61 -19.81 -8.92 2.95
CA ARG A 61 -18.65 -8.01 3.02
C ARG A 61 -17.64 -8.34 4.12
N GLY A 62 -18.11 -8.76 5.30
CA GLY A 62 -17.23 -9.06 6.43
C GLY A 62 -16.29 -10.24 6.16
N PHE A 63 -16.74 -11.18 5.36
CA PHE A 63 -15.97 -12.37 5.01
C PHE A 63 -14.88 -12.06 3.97
N TYR A 64 -15.21 -11.28 2.93
CA TYR A 64 -14.25 -10.82 1.94
C TYR A 64 -13.12 -9.98 2.55
N SER A 65 -13.41 -9.16 3.57
CA SER A 65 -12.41 -8.33 4.23
C SER A 65 -11.40 -9.15 5.05
N GLN A 66 -11.77 -10.35 5.45
CA GLN A 66 -10.94 -11.18 6.33
C GLN A 66 -10.07 -12.18 5.55
N PHE A 67 -10.56 -12.73 4.43
CA PHE A 67 -9.89 -13.84 3.74
C PHE A 67 -9.56 -13.56 2.28
N GLY A 68 -10.02 -12.46 1.71
CA GLY A 68 -9.89 -12.16 0.28
C GLY A 68 -10.66 -13.14 -0.61
N THR A 69 -10.43 -13.08 -1.90
CA THR A 69 -10.86 -14.07 -2.89
C THR A 69 -9.69 -14.47 -3.75
N THR A 70 -9.74 -15.66 -4.36
CA THR A 70 -8.68 -16.15 -5.24
C THR A 70 -8.49 -15.31 -6.50
N GLN A 71 -9.47 -14.48 -6.85
CA GLN A 71 -9.46 -13.61 -8.03
C GLN A 71 -9.60 -12.11 -7.64
N SER A 72 -9.29 -11.75 -6.40
CA SER A 72 -9.34 -10.36 -5.98
C SER A 72 -8.38 -9.50 -6.81
N ALA A 73 -8.69 -8.21 -6.94
CA ALA A 73 -7.80 -7.27 -7.63
C ALA A 73 -6.42 -7.20 -6.95
N SER A 74 -6.39 -7.32 -5.61
CA SER A 74 -5.16 -7.35 -4.81
C SER A 74 -4.32 -8.59 -5.07
N SER A 75 -4.94 -9.78 -5.06
CA SER A 75 -4.22 -11.03 -5.32
C SER A 75 -3.61 -11.05 -6.73
N ARG A 76 -4.37 -10.57 -7.74
CA ARG A 76 -3.83 -10.45 -9.12
C ARG A 76 -2.69 -9.46 -9.21
N LEU A 77 -2.86 -8.27 -8.66
CA LEU A 77 -1.82 -7.23 -8.68
C LEU A 77 -0.53 -7.70 -8.00
N LEU A 78 -0.64 -8.36 -6.83
CA LEU A 78 0.51 -8.91 -6.12
C LEU A 78 1.18 -10.04 -6.92
N ALA A 79 0.40 -10.94 -7.51
CA ALA A 79 0.93 -12.03 -8.34
C ALA A 79 1.61 -11.50 -9.61
N GLU A 80 1.03 -10.52 -10.31
CA GLU A 80 1.63 -9.87 -11.48
C GLU A 80 2.93 -9.13 -11.10
N ALA A 81 2.92 -8.36 -10.00
CA ALA A 81 4.12 -7.67 -9.55
C ALA A 81 5.25 -8.64 -9.16
N ALA A 82 4.93 -9.70 -8.41
CA ALA A 82 5.87 -10.72 -7.98
C ALA A 82 6.38 -11.56 -9.14
N GLY A 83 5.53 -11.81 -10.14
CA GLY A 83 5.89 -12.51 -11.37
C GLY A 83 7.06 -11.90 -12.14
N THR A 84 7.34 -10.60 -11.92
CA THR A 84 8.51 -9.93 -12.54
C THR A 84 9.86 -10.41 -12.00
N THR A 85 9.88 -11.12 -10.86
CA THR A 85 11.13 -11.55 -10.18
C THR A 85 11.08 -12.97 -9.63
N VAL A 86 9.93 -13.64 -9.66
CA VAL A 86 9.83 -15.00 -9.13
C VAL A 86 10.64 -15.99 -9.96
N THR A 87 11.38 -16.87 -9.29
CA THR A 87 12.28 -17.84 -9.95
C THR A 87 12.05 -19.28 -9.51
N ASP A 88 11.74 -19.52 -8.24
CA ASP A 88 11.70 -20.86 -7.67
C ASP A 88 10.52 -21.07 -6.69
N THR A 89 10.56 -20.38 -5.55
CA THR A 89 9.56 -20.53 -4.48
C THR A 89 9.07 -19.17 -4.02
N ALA A 90 7.76 -18.99 -3.93
CA ALA A 90 7.13 -17.81 -3.35
C ALA A 90 6.57 -18.13 -1.96
N PHE A 91 6.69 -17.15 -1.05
CA PHE A 91 6.18 -17.25 0.32
C PHE A 91 5.20 -16.13 0.65
N ASP A 92 4.12 -16.49 1.34
CA ASP A 92 3.16 -15.53 1.91
C ASP A 92 2.95 -15.82 3.40
N PRO A 93 3.41 -14.92 4.31
CA PRO A 93 3.24 -15.07 5.76
C PRO A 93 1.81 -14.78 6.27
N ALA A 94 0.89 -14.34 5.43
CA ALA A 94 -0.52 -14.07 5.75
C ALA A 94 -1.42 -14.57 4.61
N CYS A 95 -1.22 -15.82 4.20
CA CYS A 95 -1.73 -16.35 2.92
C CYS A 95 -3.26 -16.48 2.84
N GLY A 96 -3.96 -16.43 3.96
CA GLY A 96 -5.40 -16.67 3.98
C GLY A 96 -5.76 -18.00 3.29
N ILE A 97 -6.65 -17.92 2.32
CA ILE A 97 -7.06 -19.07 1.49
C ILE A 97 -6.12 -19.36 0.30
N GLY A 98 -4.94 -18.71 0.24
CA GLY A 98 -3.93 -18.95 -0.77
C GLY A 98 -4.10 -18.20 -2.08
N GLY A 99 -4.98 -17.19 -2.16
CA GLY A 99 -5.38 -16.55 -3.43
C GLY A 99 -4.21 -16.01 -4.24
N THR A 100 -3.33 -15.21 -3.64
CA THR A 100 -2.16 -14.61 -4.29
C THR A 100 -1.15 -15.67 -4.73
N LEU A 101 -0.83 -16.62 -3.85
CA LEU A 101 0.13 -17.68 -4.14
C LEU A 101 -0.35 -18.60 -5.26
N LEU A 102 -1.62 -18.99 -5.25
CA LEU A 102 -2.21 -19.82 -6.30
C LEU A 102 -2.26 -19.10 -7.64
N ALA A 103 -2.55 -17.79 -7.65
CA ALA A 103 -2.48 -16.99 -8.87
C ALA A 103 -1.06 -16.95 -9.44
N LEU A 104 -0.06 -16.78 -8.58
CA LEU A 104 1.35 -16.74 -8.96
C LEU A 104 1.82 -18.11 -9.49
N ALA A 105 1.52 -19.20 -8.78
CA ALA A 105 1.90 -20.55 -9.20
C ALA A 105 1.31 -20.94 -10.56
N ARG A 106 0.07 -20.56 -10.84
CA ARG A 106 -0.58 -20.83 -12.14
C ARG A 106 0.07 -20.05 -13.29
N ALA A 107 0.58 -18.84 -13.02
CA ALA A 107 1.17 -18.01 -14.05
C ALA A 107 2.65 -18.36 -14.34
N HIS A 108 3.37 -18.91 -13.34
CA HIS A 108 4.84 -19.03 -13.40
C HIS A 108 5.39 -20.42 -13.08
N ASP A 109 4.53 -21.41 -12.82
CA ASP A 109 4.91 -22.80 -12.48
C ASP A 109 5.98 -22.86 -11.35
N VAL A 110 5.72 -22.16 -10.26
CA VAL A 110 6.60 -22.09 -9.08
C VAL A 110 5.98 -22.79 -7.88
N ALA A 111 6.83 -23.33 -7.00
CA ALA A 111 6.40 -23.83 -5.71
C ALA A 111 5.92 -22.70 -4.81
N ILE A 112 4.94 -22.97 -3.96
CA ILE A 112 4.39 -21.97 -3.05
C ILE A 112 4.41 -22.45 -1.61
N VAL A 113 4.74 -21.53 -0.72
CA VAL A 113 4.73 -21.75 0.74
C VAL A 113 3.86 -20.66 1.36
N GLY A 114 2.90 -21.03 2.18
CA GLY A 114 2.02 -20.10 2.84
C GLY A 114 1.91 -20.36 4.33
N ALA A 115 1.71 -19.30 5.09
CA ALA A 115 1.37 -19.41 6.51
C ALA A 115 0.20 -18.48 6.83
N ASP A 116 -0.70 -18.94 7.67
CA ASP A 116 -1.79 -18.13 8.21
C ASP A 116 -2.13 -18.59 9.63
N ILE A 117 -2.63 -17.69 10.46
CA ILE A 117 -3.05 -17.98 11.82
C ILE A 117 -4.41 -18.70 11.88
N ALA A 118 -5.21 -18.60 10.83
CA ALA A 118 -6.55 -19.16 10.73
C ALA A 118 -6.53 -20.61 10.19
N PRO A 119 -6.77 -21.66 11.01
CA PRO A 119 -6.64 -23.06 10.57
C PRO A 119 -7.55 -23.38 9.38
N THR A 120 -8.80 -22.92 9.40
CA THR A 120 -9.77 -23.18 8.33
C THR A 120 -9.37 -22.51 7.00
N ALA A 121 -8.71 -21.35 7.03
CA ALA A 121 -8.19 -20.70 5.83
C ALA A 121 -7.06 -21.55 5.21
N VAL A 122 -6.15 -22.02 6.05
CA VAL A 122 -5.04 -22.91 5.65
C VAL A 122 -5.57 -24.21 5.04
N ASP A 123 -6.61 -24.81 5.62
CA ASP A 123 -7.21 -26.03 5.07
C ASP A 123 -7.84 -25.78 3.70
N VAL A 124 -8.52 -24.64 3.52
CA VAL A 124 -9.05 -24.24 2.20
C VAL A 124 -7.90 -24.02 1.20
N ALA A 125 -6.81 -23.36 1.61
CA ALA A 125 -5.65 -23.16 0.74
C ALA A 125 -5.02 -24.49 0.27
N LYS A 126 -4.85 -25.46 1.20
CA LYS A 126 -4.35 -26.81 0.89
C LYS A 126 -5.21 -27.53 -0.13
N LEU A 127 -6.52 -27.52 0.07
CA LEU A 127 -7.47 -28.17 -0.86
C LEU A 127 -7.47 -27.50 -2.23
N GLN A 128 -7.42 -26.18 -2.29
CA GLN A 128 -7.32 -25.46 -3.56
C GLN A 128 -6.03 -25.79 -4.32
N ALA A 129 -4.88 -25.87 -3.62
CA ALA A 129 -3.61 -26.27 -4.24
C ALA A 129 -3.67 -27.70 -4.77
N GLN A 130 -4.18 -28.64 -3.96
CA GLN A 130 -4.36 -30.03 -4.35
C GLN A 130 -5.24 -30.16 -5.62
N LEU A 131 -6.40 -29.53 -5.62
CA LEU A 131 -7.33 -29.55 -6.75
C LEU A 131 -6.81 -28.81 -8.00
N SER A 132 -5.84 -27.91 -7.82
CA SER A 132 -5.19 -27.20 -8.92
C SER A 132 -3.90 -27.88 -9.40
N GLY A 133 -3.47 -28.97 -8.77
CA GLY A 133 -2.21 -29.65 -9.10
C GLY A 133 -0.96 -28.82 -8.79
N VAL A 134 -1.05 -27.82 -7.87
CA VAL A 134 0.03 -26.94 -7.53
C VAL A 134 0.87 -27.50 -6.40
N THR A 135 2.19 -27.50 -6.51
CA THR A 135 3.11 -27.85 -5.42
C THR A 135 3.09 -26.77 -4.35
N ALA A 136 2.57 -27.10 -3.17
CA ALA A 136 2.34 -26.15 -2.09
C ALA A 136 2.61 -26.72 -0.70
N ASP A 137 3.14 -25.88 0.21
CA ASP A 137 3.22 -26.13 1.63
C ASP A 137 2.49 -25.00 2.38
N PHE A 138 1.35 -25.30 2.99
CA PHE A 138 0.58 -24.36 3.80
C PHE A 138 0.59 -24.77 5.26
N GLN A 139 0.96 -23.81 6.14
CA GLN A 139 1.18 -24.04 7.57
C GLN A 139 0.27 -23.13 8.40
N CYS A 140 -0.38 -23.71 9.41
CA CYS A 140 -1.14 -22.93 10.40
C CYS A 140 -0.17 -22.46 11.50
N ARG A 141 0.19 -21.16 11.47
CA ARG A 141 1.08 -20.56 12.48
C ARG A 141 0.95 -19.04 12.55
N ASP A 142 1.33 -18.46 13.68
CA ASP A 142 1.54 -17.02 13.79
C ASP A 142 2.89 -16.63 13.18
N SER A 143 2.82 -16.02 12.00
CA SER A 143 4.01 -15.61 11.24
C SER A 143 4.77 -14.46 11.89
N LEU A 144 4.10 -13.56 12.63
CA LEU A 144 4.77 -12.47 13.33
C LEU A 144 5.62 -12.97 14.50
N ALA A 145 5.09 -13.91 15.27
CA ALA A 145 5.84 -14.60 16.33
C ALA A 145 7.03 -15.37 15.74
N HIS A 146 6.83 -16.06 14.63
CA HIS A 146 7.87 -16.89 13.99
C HIS A 146 8.97 -16.04 13.34
N ALA A 147 8.65 -14.88 12.77
CA ALA A 147 9.60 -14.03 12.06
C ALA A 147 10.74 -13.47 12.93
N ALA A 148 10.57 -13.45 14.26
CA ALA A 148 11.64 -13.08 15.20
C ALA A 148 12.67 -14.21 15.46
N SER A 149 12.42 -15.43 14.96
CA SER A 149 13.30 -16.59 15.17
C SER A 149 14.67 -16.41 14.50
N SER A 150 15.71 -16.98 15.09
CA SER A 150 17.06 -17.03 14.53
C SER A 150 17.21 -18.02 13.37
N SER A 151 16.39 -19.09 13.35
CA SER A 151 16.40 -20.14 12.32
C SER A 151 15.30 -19.95 11.27
N LEU A 152 15.22 -18.73 10.73
CA LEU A 152 14.16 -18.37 9.80
C LEU A 152 14.50 -18.78 8.36
N GLN A 153 13.60 -19.51 7.72
CA GLN A 153 13.69 -19.77 6.28
C GLN A 153 13.51 -18.48 5.49
N ARG A 154 14.34 -18.30 4.47
CA ARG A 154 14.32 -17.11 3.61
C ARG A 154 13.95 -17.50 2.19
N TYR A 155 13.25 -16.59 1.50
CA TYR A 155 12.71 -16.79 0.17
C TYR A 155 13.14 -15.65 -0.75
N ARG A 156 13.29 -15.94 -2.03
CA ARG A 156 13.55 -14.90 -3.05
C ARG A 156 12.32 -14.09 -3.37
N THR A 157 11.15 -14.66 -3.20
CA THR A 157 9.89 -13.95 -3.44
C THR A 157 8.99 -14.06 -2.21
N VAL A 158 8.63 -12.91 -1.65
CA VAL A 158 7.68 -12.79 -0.54
C VAL A 158 6.53 -11.89 -0.99
N VAL A 159 5.30 -12.37 -0.88
CA VAL A 159 4.09 -11.60 -1.18
C VAL A 159 3.23 -11.51 0.06
N VAL A 160 2.61 -10.36 0.31
CA VAL A 160 1.74 -10.18 1.48
C VAL A 160 0.58 -9.26 1.13
N GLU A 161 -0.63 -9.76 1.18
CA GLU A 161 -1.81 -8.93 1.35
C GLU A 161 -2.06 -8.77 2.86
N ALA A 162 -1.43 -7.75 3.46
CA ALA A 162 -1.43 -7.62 4.91
C ALA A 162 -2.84 -7.34 5.47
N PRO A 163 -3.22 -7.96 6.61
CA PRO A 163 -4.53 -7.72 7.25
C PRO A 163 -4.68 -6.25 7.66
N LEU A 164 -5.55 -5.47 6.98
CA LEU A 164 -5.59 -4.01 7.08
C LEU A 164 -6.19 -3.48 8.39
N ASN A 165 -7.12 -4.21 8.99
CA ASN A 165 -7.89 -3.77 10.17
C ASN A 165 -7.65 -4.64 11.40
N GLN A 166 -6.57 -5.41 11.42
CA GLN A 166 -6.24 -6.28 12.53
C GLN A 166 -5.15 -5.69 13.41
N GLN A 167 -5.30 -5.86 14.72
CA GLN A 167 -4.24 -5.61 15.68
C GLN A 167 -3.26 -6.79 15.67
N ALA A 168 -1.99 -6.48 15.87
CA ALA A 168 -0.96 -7.47 16.11
C ALA A 168 -0.62 -7.52 17.60
N ASP A 169 -0.06 -8.61 18.07
CA ASP A 169 0.48 -8.69 19.43
C ASP A 169 1.67 -7.73 19.58
N THR A 170 1.63 -6.90 20.63
CA THR A 170 2.66 -5.88 20.86
C THR A 170 4.02 -6.50 21.14
N GLY A 171 4.07 -7.65 21.84
CA GLY A 171 5.31 -8.37 22.12
C GLY A 171 5.92 -8.94 20.84
N HIS A 172 5.11 -9.49 19.93
CA HIS A 172 5.58 -9.95 18.62
C HIS A 172 6.13 -8.79 17.79
N CYS A 173 5.44 -7.64 17.75
CA CYS A 173 5.92 -6.45 17.07
C CYS A 173 7.27 -5.97 17.61
N GLN A 174 7.43 -5.94 18.93
CA GLN A 174 8.68 -5.55 19.60
C GLN A 174 9.82 -6.54 19.31
N ASN A 175 9.56 -7.84 19.45
CA ASN A 175 10.55 -8.88 19.15
C ASN A 175 10.99 -8.85 17.69
N LEU A 176 10.05 -8.55 16.79
CA LEU A 176 10.33 -8.41 15.37
C LEU A 176 11.24 -7.20 15.11
N ALA A 177 11.00 -6.04 15.73
CA ALA A 177 11.88 -4.89 15.66
C ALA A 177 13.30 -5.19 16.20
N LEU A 178 13.39 -5.83 17.36
CA LEU A 178 14.66 -6.24 17.97
C LEU A 178 15.44 -7.21 17.07
N SER A 179 14.76 -8.02 16.25
CA SER A 179 15.42 -8.94 15.29
C SER A 179 16.18 -8.20 14.16
N PHE A 180 16.04 -6.90 14.05
CA PHE A 180 16.81 -6.02 13.17
C PHE A 180 17.90 -5.23 13.89
N ASP A 181 18.21 -5.56 15.15
CA ASP A 181 19.10 -4.82 16.05
C ASP A 181 18.63 -3.37 16.29
N GLU A 182 17.32 -3.14 16.24
CA GLU A 182 16.71 -1.83 16.39
C GLU A 182 15.69 -1.84 17.55
N ASN A 183 15.85 -0.89 18.47
CA ASN A 183 14.89 -0.68 19.55
C ASN A 183 13.94 0.46 19.17
N ILE A 184 13.07 0.19 18.21
CA ILE A 184 12.05 1.13 17.75
C ILE A 184 10.65 0.67 18.18
N MET A 185 9.74 1.61 18.28
CA MET A 185 8.34 1.30 18.47
C MET A 185 7.68 0.97 17.13
N VAL A 186 7.20 -0.26 16.98
CA VAL A 186 6.36 -0.67 15.86
C VAL A 186 4.91 -0.64 16.32
N PRO A 187 4.02 0.10 15.62
CA PRO A 187 2.61 0.09 15.98
C PRO A 187 2.04 -1.33 15.98
N ALA A 188 1.21 -1.65 16.97
CA ALA A 188 0.57 -2.96 17.11
C ALA A 188 -0.56 -3.14 16.08
N ARG A 189 -0.26 -2.91 14.81
CA ARG A 189 -1.13 -3.11 13.65
C ARG A 189 -0.51 -4.13 12.72
N ALA A 190 -1.28 -5.12 12.31
CA ALA A 190 -0.78 -6.23 11.52
C ALA A 190 -0.07 -5.77 10.25
N HIS A 191 -0.66 -4.86 9.46
CA HIS A 191 -0.10 -4.43 8.19
C HIS A 191 1.26 -3.68 8.31
N GLU A 192 1.57 -3.08 9.46
CA GLU A 192 2.87 -2.47 9.74
C GLU A 192 3.89 -3.52 10.16
N ALA A 193 3.49 -4.46 11.02
CA ALA A 193 4.35 -5.57 11.42
C ALA A 193 4.69 -6.49 10.24
N PHE A 194 3.77 -6.71 9.29
CA PHE A 194 4.02 -7.54 8.12
C PHE A 194 5.03 -6.94 7.13
N LEU A 195 5.29 -5.62 7.13
CA LEU A 195 6.43 -5.05 6.39
C LEU A 195 7.77 -5.60 6.92
N LEU A 196 7.95 -5.64 8.24
CA LEU A 196 9.15 -6.21 8.87
C LEU A 196 9.17 -7.72 8.72
N CYS A 197 8.04 -8.40 8.89
CA CYS A 197 7.92 -9.84 8.69
C CYS A 197 8.36 -10.24 7.27
N ALA A 198 7.91 -9.53 6.25
CA ALA A 198 8.33 -9.76 4.88
C ALA A 198 9.85 -9.61 4.71
N LEU A 199 10.45 -8.53 5.24
CA LEU A 199 11.89 -8.32 5.18
C LEU A 199 12.69 -9.42 5.86
N ARG A 200 12.20 -9.94 6.99
CA ARG A 200 12.87 -11.06 7.71
C ARG A 200 12.92 -12.33 6.87
N HIS A 201 11.88 -12.58 6.08
CA HIS A 201 11.79 -13.77 5.24
C HIS A 201 12.47 -13.58 3.86
N LEU A 202 13.00 -12.39 3.52
CA LEU A 202 13.69 -12.18 2.26
C LEU A 202 15.11 -12.75 2.27
N ALA A 203 15.45 -13.49 1.22
CA ALA A 203 16.83 -13.77 0.84
C ALA A 203 17.54 -12.48 0.42
N SER A 204 18.87 -12.45 0.45
CA SER A 204 19.65 -11.23 0.11
C SER A 204 19.39 -10.73 -1.33
N ASP A 205 19.13 -11.63 -2.27
CA ASP A 205 18.76 -11.33 -3.66
C ASP A 205 17.24 -11.29 -3.91
N GLY A 206 16.43 -11.36 -2.84
CA GLY A 206 14.98 -11.48 -2.90
C GLY A 206 14.23 -10.16 -3.00
N TYR A 207 12.96 -10.28 -3.38
CA TYR A 207 11.98 -9.20 -3.50
C TYR A 207 10.73 -9.49 -2.68
N GLY A 208 10.24 -8.47 -1.97
CA GLY A 208 9.00 -8.51 -1.21
C GLY A 208 7.95 -7.55 -1.78
N TYR A 209 6.72 -8.00 -1.87
CA TYR A 209 5.57 -7.23 -2.37
C TYR A 209 4.51 -7.20 -1.29
N VAL A 210 4.36 -6.08 -0.60
CA VAL A 210 3.50 -5.96 0.57
C VAL A 210 2.43 -4.90 0.33
N LEU A 211 1.18 -5.31 0.30
CA LEU A 211 0.04 -4.42 0.21
C LEU A 211 -0.41 -4.01 1.61
N THR A 212 -0.43 -2.71 1.88
CA THR A 212 -0.84 -2.14 3.17
C THR A 212 -1.88 -1.04 3.00
N SER A 213 -2.44 -0.55 4.11
CA SER A 213 -3.12 0.74 4.11
C SER A 213 -2.12 1.89 3.95
N PHE A 214 -2.61 3.14 3.90
CA PHE A 214 -1.76 4.33 3.93
C PHE A 214 -0.99 4.51 5.25
N SER A 215 -1.46 3.90 6.36
CA SER A 215 -0.92 4.12 7.70
C SER A 215 0.61 4.03 7.79
N PRO A 216 1.29 2.99 7.29
CA PRO A 216 2.74 2.92 7.34
C PRO A 216 3.43 4.12 6.64
N GLY A 217 2.82 4.66 5.58
CA GLY A 217 3.33 5.80 4.83
C GLY A 217 3.10 7.15 5.49
N VAL A 218 2.05 7.31 6.32
CA VAL A 218 1.60 8.64 6.79
C VAL A 218 1.51 8.78 8.30
N SER A 219 1.25 7.70 9.06
CA SER A 219 1.01 7.78 10.49
C SER A 219 2.26 8.26 11.24
N HIS A 220 2.10 9.19 12.18
CA HIS A 220 3.16 9.59 13.09
C HIS A 220 3.69 8.40 13.92
N GLN A 221 2.81 7.50 14.35
CA GLN A 221 3.18 6.29 15.09
C GLN A 221 4.08 5.35 14.27
N SER A 222 4.00 5.38 12.94
CA SER A 222 4.83 4.57 12.04
C SER A 222 6.12 5.28 11.57
N ALA A 223 6.43 6.46 12.13
CA ALA A 223 7.59 7.25 11.69
C ALA A 223 8.92 6.49 11.90
N GLU A 224 9.08 5.82 13.03
CA GLU A 224 10.30 5.04 13.31
C GLU A 224 10.42 3.82 12.38
N LEU A 225 9.31 3.14 12.10
CA LEU A 225 9.27 2.07 11.11
C LEU A 225 9.71 2.57 9.71
N ARG A 226 9.19 3.72 9.25
CA ARG A 226 9.62 4.32 7.98
C ARG A 226 11.10 4.63 7.96
N ARG A 227 11.60 5.24 9.04
CA ARG A 227 13.03 5.54 9.18
C ARG A 227 13.88 4.28 9.14
N LEU A 228 13.47 3.21 9.81
CA LEU A 228 14.15 1.91 9.77
C LEU A 228 14.24 1.39 8.33
N LEU A 229 13.11 1.29 7.63
CA LEU A 229 13.04 0.79 6.25
C LEU A 229 13.97 1.58 5.30
N LEU A 230 13.95 2.91 5.41
CA LEU A 230 14.78 3.79 4.57
C LEU A 230 16.28 3.74 4.95
N ARG A 231 16.64 3.71 6.26
CA ARG A 231 18.04 3.56 6.71
C ARG A 231 18.64 2.25 6.22
N ARG A 232 17.86 1.18 6.25
CA ARG A 232 18.29 -0.13 5.72
C ARG A 232 18.37 -0.15 4.20
N ARG A 233 17.82 0.88 3.53
CA ARG A 233 17.82 1.00 2.07
C ARG A 233 17.16 -0.21 1.39
N GLN A 234 16.17 -0.83 2.02
CA GLN A 234 15.51 -2.04 1.54
C GLN A 234 14.14 -1.79 0.90
N VAL A 235 13.84 -0.54 0.55
CA VAL A 235 12.62 -0.16 -0.19
C VAL A 235 12.98 0.20 -1.61
N GLU A 236 12.58 -0.62 -2.58
CA GLU A 236 12.77 -0.36 -4.01
C GLU A 236 11.73 0.61 -4.55
N ALA A 237 10.46 0.41 -4.17
CA ALA A 237 9.38 1.28 -4.61
C ALA A 237 8.25 1.37 -3.58
N ILE A 238 7.54 2.51 -3.60
CA ILE A 238 6.27 2.71 -2.91
C ILE A 238 5.28 3.19 -3.96
N ILE A 239 4.19 2.44 -4.17
CA ILE A 239 3.19 2.71 -5.19
C ILE A 239 1.87 3.02 -4.50
N GLN A 240 1.36 4.23 -4.70
CA GLN A 240 0.03 4.61 -4.23
C GLN A 240 -1.01 4.11 -5.23
N LEU A 241 -1.89 3.22 -4.78
CA LEU A 241 -2.96 2.68 -5.61
C LEU A 241 -4.18 3.62 -5.64
N PRO A 242 -5.06 3.48 -6.65
CA PRO A 242 -6.26 4.30 -6.77
C PRO A 242 -7.22 4.04 -5.61
N GLU A 243 -8.09 5.01 -5.34
CA GLU A 243 -9.14 4.88 -4.34
C GLU A 243 -10.03 3.67 -4.60
N LYS A 244 -10.55 3.10 -3.51
CA LYS A 244 -11.44 1.93 -3.57
C LYS A 244 -10.82 0.77 -4.36
N PHE A 245 -9.49 0.66 -4.36
CA PHE A 245 -8.79 -0.43 -5.05
C PHE A 245 -9.32 -1.79 -4.58
N LEU A 246 -9.49 -1.97 -3.29
CA LEU A 246 -10.12 -3.16 -2.71
C LEU A 246 -11.65 -3.07 -2.88
N ALA A 247 -12.27 -4.10 -3.46
CA ALA A 247 -13.70 -4.10 -3.76
C ALA A 247 -14.60 -4.03 -2.52
N TYR A 248 -14.10 -4.49 -1.39
CA TYR A 248 -14.84 -4.64 -0.12
C TYR A 248 -14.42 -3.63 0.95
N SER A 249 -13.49 -2.73 0.67
CA SER A 249 -12.97 -1.77 1.64
C SER A 249 -12.78 -0.40 0.99
N HIS A 250 -13.05 0.65 1.78
CA HIS A 250 -12.73 2.04 1.43
C HIS A 250 -11.32 2.46 1.89
N VAL A 251 -10.54 1.52 2.41
CA VAL A 251 -9.17 1.79 2.84
C VAL A 251 -8.29 2.04 1.62
N ASN A 252 -7.62 3.18 1.61
CA ASN A 252 -6.64 3.51 0.60
C ASN A 252 -5.36 2.69 0.84
N THR A 253 -4.74 2.21 -0.23
CA THR A 253 -3.68 1.22 -0.17
C THR A 253 -2.38 1.66 -0.82
N LEU A 254 -1.26 1.22 -0.23
CA LEU A 254 0.09 1.30 -0.76
C LEU A 254 0.60 -0.10 -1.07
N LEU A 255 1.25 -0.25 -2.22
CA LEU A 255 2.10 -1.40 -2.49
C LEU A 255 3.56 -1.01 -2.20
N TRP A 256 4.17 -1.71 -1.26
CA TRP A 256 5.59 -1.61 -0.95
C TRP A 256 6.34 -2.71 -1.71
N VAL A 257 7.38 -2.32 -2.44
CA VAL A 257 8.31 -3.25 -3.07
C VAL A 257 9.60 -3.22 -2.26
N LEU A 258 9.90 -4.33 -1.62
CA LEU A 258 11.02 -4.49 -0.70
C LEU A 258 12.15 -5.28 -1.35
N ARG A 259 13.38 -5.07 -0.88
CA ARG A 259 14.58 -5.80 -1.31
C ARG A 259 15.27 -6.47 -0.14
N GLY A 260 15.82 -7.68 -0.37
CA GLY A 260 16.67 -8.36 0.60
C GLY A 260 18.03 -7.67 0.79
N SER A 261 18.54 -7.01 -0.25
CA SER A 261 19.78 -6.21 -0.22
C SER A 261 19.50 -4.71 -0.34
N PRO A 262 20.41 -3.84 0.15
CA PRO A 262 20.26 -2.41 0.05
C PRO A 262 20.18 -1.91 -1.40
N THR A 263 19.30 -0.96 -1.68
CA THR A 263 19.16 -0.26 -2.97
C THR A 263 19.74 1.15 -2.90
N ALA A 264 20.21 1.66 -4.04
CA ALA A 264 20.73 3.02 -4.14
C ALA A 264 19.62 4.08 -4.09
N ALA A 265 18.43 3.72 -4.57
CA ALA A 265 17.31 4.63 -4.70
C ALA A 265 15.98 3.92 -4.41
N THR A 266 14.98 4.70 -4.05
CA THR A 266 13.58 4.29 -3.86
C THR A 266 12.72 5.05 -4.86
N ALA A 267 11.90 4.35 -5.62
CA ALA A 267 10.90 4.96 -6.47
C ALA A 267 9.61 5.25 -5.68
N VAL A 268 9.04 6.42 -5.88
CA VAL A 268 7.68 6.74 -5.43
C VAL A 268 6.79 6.92 -6.66
N ILE A 269 5.69 6.19 -6.75
CA ILE A 269 4.82 6.12 -7.92
C ILE A 269 3.39 6.48 -7.51
N ASP A 270 2.85 7.56 -8.06
CA ASP A 270 1.47 7.99 -7.82
C ASP A 270 0.54 7.42 -8.90
N ALA A 271 -0.14 6.32 -8.58
CA ALA A 271 -1.16 5.73 -9.43
C ALA A 271 -2.60 6.04 -8.94
N SER A 272 -2.77 6.99 -8.03
CA SER A 272 -4.06 7.29 -7.40
C SER A 272 -5.14 7.74 -8.40
N ASP A 273 -4.78 8.38 -9.51
CA ASP A 273 -5.71 8.83 -10.56
C ASP A 273 -5.79 7.85 -11.75
N ILE A 274 -5.11 6.70 -11.66
CA ILE A 274 -5.08 5.70 -12.73
C ILE A 274 -6.27 4.74 -12.56
N PRO A 275 -7.11 4.54 -13.58
CA PRO A 275 -8.18 3.55 -13.51
C PRO A 275 -7.62 2.15 -13.20
N LYS A 276 -8.32 1.36 -12.38
CA LYS A 276 -7.90 0.00 -12.01
C LYS A 276 -7.57 -0.90 -13.21
N SER A 277 -8.32 -0.74 -14.31
CA SER A 277 -8.11 -1.49 -15.56
C SER A 277 -6.83 -1.09 -16.32
N LYS A 278 -6.17 -0.01 -15.92
CA LYS A 278 -4.92 0.50 -16.50
C LYS A 278 -3.74 0.44 -15.52
N LEU A 279 -3.87 -0.30 -14.43
CA LEU A 279 -2.78 -0.56 -13.52
C LEU A 279 -1.86 -1.64 -14.12
N HIS A 280 -0.71 -1.24 -14.60
CA HIS A 280 0.31 -2.13 -15.18
C HIS A 280 1.55 -2.15 -14.28
N VAL A 281 1.37 -2.54 -13.02
CA VAL A 281 2.44 -2.49 -12.00
C VAL A 281 3.65 -3.35 -12.38
N ALA A 282 3.43 -4.52 -12.96
CA ALA A 282 4.50 -5.38 -13.45
C ALA A 282 5.37 -4.68 -14.51
N ASP A 283 4.73 -4.00 -15.48
CA ASP A 283 5.42 -3.23 -16.53
C ASP A 283 6.20 -2.05 -15.94
N TRP A 284 5.61 -1.36 -14.96
CA TRP A 284 6.30 -0.25 -14.29
C TRP A 284 7.54 -0.72 -13.54
N LEU A 285 7.44 -1.82 -12.79
CA LEU A 285 8.59 -2.38 -12.07
C LEU A 285 9.69 -2.87 -13.02
N THR A 286 9.32 -3.53 -14.12
CA THR A 286 10.26 -3.97 -15.14
C THR A 286 10.95 -2.77 -15.81
N THR A 287 10.19 -1.73 -16.16
CA THR A 287 10.70 -0.49 -16.77
C THR A 287 11.62 0.26 -15.80
N LEU A 288 11.23 0.36 -14.51
CA LEU A 288 12.03 0.97 -13.45
C LEU A 288 13.39 0.27 -13.28
N ARG A 289 13.38 -1.06 -13.21
CA ARG A 289 14.58 -1.89 -13.06
C ARG A 289 15.51 -1.80 -14.28
N ALA A 290 14.93 -1.53 -15.45
CA ALA A 290 15.69 -1.24 -16.66
C ALA A 290 16.23 0.21 -16.73
N GLY A 291 16.04 1.02 -15.67
CA GLY A 291 16.48 2.42 -15.61
C GLY A 291 15.75 3.34 -16.60
N ARG A 292 14.56 2.97 -17.05
CA ARG A 292 13.77 3.75 -18.01
C ARG A 292 12.67 4.53 -17.31
N PRO A 293 12.26 5.70 -17.84
CA PRO A 293 11.17 6.50 -17.30
C PRO A 293 9.83 5.76 -17.43
N LEU A 294 8.96 5.95 -16.44
CA LEU A 294 7.61 5.39 -16.43
C LEU A 294 6.63 6.36 -17.11
N GLY A 295 5.60 5.81 -17.74
CA GLY A 295 4.48 6.59 -18.30
C GLY A 295 3.47 7.08 -17.26
N VAL A 296 3.84 7.10 -15.97
CA VAL A 296 2.98 7.50 -14.85
C VAL A 296 3.75 8.44 -13.93
N PRO A 297 3.08 9.30 -13.13
CA PRO A 297 3.74 10.20 -12.20
C PRO A 297 4.63 9.41 -11.23
N HIS A 298 5.94 9.69 -11.22
CA HIS A 298 6.91 9.03 -10.36
C HIS A 298 8.10 9.93 -10.08
N ALA A 299 8.84 9.58 -9.03
CA ALA A 299 10.17 10.11 -8.74
C ALA A 299 11.06 8.98 -8.21
N VAL A 300 12.35 9.08 -8.49
CA VAL A 300 13.37 8.15 -7.98
C VAL A 300 14.31 8.95 -7.08
N LEU A 301 14.30 8.63 -5.79
CA LEU A 301 14.96 9.42 -4.75
C LEU A 301 15.92 8.54 -3.96
N THR A 302 17.00 9.14 -3.45
CA THR A 302 17.84 8.42 -2.50
C THR A 302 17.09 8.23 -1.17
N PRO A 303 17.33 7.14 -0.44
CA PRO A 303 16.76 6.98 0.90
C PRO A 303 17.14 8.13 1.85
N ALA A 304 18.32 8.73 1.67
CA ALA A 304 18.74 9.90 2.44
C ALA A 304 17.84 11.12 2.16
N THR A 305 17.51 11.39 0.90
CA THR A 305 16.58 12.46 0.52
C THR A 305 15.18 12.22 1.12
N LEU A 306 14.68 10.97 1.05
CA LEU A 306 13.41 10.62 1.66
C LEU A 306 13.42 10.80 3.19
N LEU A 307 14.54 10.49 3.85
CA LEU A 307 14.68 10.66 5.29
C LEU A 307 14.78 12.13 5.72
N SER A 308 15.47 12.97 4.92
CA SER A 308 15.69 14.37 5.24
C SER A 308 14.51 15.27 4.89
N ASP A 309 13.83 14.97 3.79
CA ASP A 309 12.90 15.90 3.16
C ASP A 309 11.43 15.48 3.31
N HIS A 310 11.17 14.22 3.71
CA HIS A 310 9.82 13.67 3.75
C HIS A 310 9.52 12.85 5.01
N ASP A 311 8.71 13.38 5.91
CA ASP A 311 8.16 12.63 7.05
C ASP A 311 7.02 11.69 6.61
N VAL A 312 6.39 11.97 5.48
CA VAL A 312 5.30 11.22 4.87
C VAL A 312 5.78 10.60 3.56
N LEU A 313 5.61 9.28 3.44
CA LEU A 313 5.97 8.51 2.25
C LEU A 313 4.75 8.16 1.39
N LEU A 314 3.76 9.05 1.33
CA LEU A 314 2.65 8.92 0.39
C LEU A 314 3.08 9.47 -0.96
N PRO A 315 3.15 8.67 -2.02
CA PRO A 315 3.69 9.08 -3.32
C PRO A 315 3.11 10.39 -3.85
N ARG A 316 1.80 10.59 -3.80
CA ARG A 316 1.16 11.86 -4.20
C ARG A 316 1.72 13.05 -3.42
N VAL A 317 1.89 12.92 -2.11
CA VAL A 317 2.42 14.01 -1.26
C VAL A 317 3.89 14.26 -1.56
N VAL A 318 4.70 13.21 -1.66
CA VAL A 318 6.11 13.31 -2.03
C VAL A 318 6.27 14.01 -3.38
N MET A 319 5.49 13.59 -4.39
CA MET A 319 5.51 14.21 -5.72
C MET A 319 5.10 15.68 -5.69
N GLN A 320 4.08 16.04 -4.90
CA GLN A 320 3.66 17.44 -4.74
C GLN A 320 4.75 18.26 -4.05
N THR A 321 5.37 17.74 -2.99
CA THR A 321 6.47 18.41 -2.28
C THR A 321 7.68 18.62 -3.21
N LEU A 322 8.06 17.61 -4.00
CA LEU A 322 9.13 17.72 -4.97
C LEU A 322 8.85 18.77 -6.03
N ARG A 323 7.62 18.79 -6.59
CA ARG A 323 7.21 19.84 -7.55
C ARG A 323 7.27 21.25 -6.96
N MET A 324 7.13 21.38 -5.65
CA MET A 324 7.22 22.65 -4.93
C MET A 324 8.65 23.04 -4.56
N MET A 325 9.48 22.06 -4.18
CA MET A 325 10.84 22.28 -3.71
C MET A 325 11.89 22.32 -4.83
N LYS A 326 11.76 21.43 -5.83
CA LYS A 326 12.67 21.29 -6.97
C LYS A 326 11.85 20.87 -8.19
N PRO A 327 11.39 21.82 -9.00
CA PRO A 327 10.66 21.50 -10.23
C PRO A 327 11.42 20.53 -11.15
N ASP A 328 12.76 20.52 -11.08
CA ASP A 328 13.67 19.73 -11.93
C ASP A 328 13.87 18.27 -11.51
N SER A 329 13.46 17.90 -10.29
CA SER A 329 13.76 16.54 -9.75
C SER A 329 12.69 15.48 -10.02
N VAL A 330 11.63 15.83 -10.70
CA VAL A 330 10.46 14.94 -10.94
C VAL A 330 10.61 14.10 -12.21
N ILE A 331 11.68 14.32 -12.99
CA ILE A 331 11.99 13.48 -14.15
C ILE A 331 13.39 12.94 -13.96
N ALA A 332 13.52 11.62 -13.97
CA ALA A 332 14.79 10.93 -13.96
C ALA A 332 15.57 11.20 -15.27
N THR A 333 16.28 12.30 -15.31
CA THR A 333 17.44 12.46 -16.18
C THR A 333 18.57 13.05 -15.35
N PRO A 334 19.77 12.41 -15.32
CA PRO A 334 20.92 12.97 -14.66
C PRO A 334 21.45 14.09 -15.53
N GLN A 335 21.24 15.32 -15.15
CA GLN A 335 21.88 16.57 -15.59
C GLN A 335 20.88 17.67 -15.86
N ALA A 336 20.62 18.51 -14.85
CA ALA A 336 20.31 19.92 -15.08
C ALA A 336 20.49 20.73 -13.78
N ALA A 337 21.01 21.91 -13.95
CA ALA A 337 21.51 22.81 -12.92
C ALA A 337 20.47 23.29 -11.89
N GLU A 338 20.94 23.50 -10.69
CA GLU A 338 20.21 24.07 -9.55
C GLU A 338 19.66 25.47 -9.86
N HIS A 339 18.34 25.60 -9.97
CA HIS A 339 17.69 26.90 -9.88
C HIS A 339 16.80 26.90 -8.63
N GLU A 340 17.24 27.62 -7.62
CA GLU A 340 16.52 27.82 -6.38
C GLU A 340 15.24 28.65 -6.64
N LEU A 341 14.08 28.09 -6.29
CA LEU A 341 12.80 28.77 -6.38
C LEU A 341 12.74 29.81 -5.26
N THR A 342 13.16 31.02 -5.57
CA THR A 342 13.04 32.15 -4.62
C THR A 342 11.59 32.65 -4.68
N ILE A 343 10.79 32.35 -3.65
CA ILE A 343 9.53 33.07 -3.44
C ILE A 343 9.90 34.54 -3.24
N PRO A 344 9.37 35.48 -4.05
CA PRO A 344 9.72 36.89 -3.90
C PRO A 344 9.56 37.31 -2.44
N ALA A 345 10.56 37.98 -1.90
CA ALA A 345 10.55 38.44 -0.52
C ALA A 345 9.36 39.39 -0.30
N ALA A 346 8.26 38.83 0.18
CA ALA A 346 7.13 39.64 0.63
C ALA A 346 7.61 40.44 1.85
N LYS A 347 7.34 41.74 1.87
CA LYS A 347 7.76 42.61 2.96
C LYS A 347 7.10 42.27 4.31
N VAL A 348 6.01 41.50 4.30
CA VAL A 348 5.25 41.13 5.50
C VAL A 348 4.87 39.65 5.41
N HIS A 349 5.12 38.93 6.49
CA HIS A 349 4.72 37.50 6.64
C HIS A 349 3.79 37.36 7.84
N THR A 350 2.94 36.36 7.80
CA THR A 350 2.12 35.91 8.93
C THR A 350 2.22 34.39 9.07
N THR A 351 1.62 33.82 10.09
CA THR A 351 1.55 32.35 10.25
C THR A 351 0.13 31.83 10.01
N ILE A 352 0.00 30.58 9.64
CA ILE A 352 -1.31 29.91 9.51
C ILE A 352 -2.10 30.01 10.81
N GLY A 353 -1.44 29.79 11.96
CA GLY A 353 -2.07 29.90 13.28
C GLY A 353 -2.64 31.29 13.54
N ARG A 354 -1.93 32.34 13.15
CA ARG A 354 -2.42 33.72 13.25
C ARG A 354 -3.62 33.97 12.32
N LEU A 355 -3.57 33.47 11.10
CA LEU A 355 -4.69 33.57 10.17
C LEU A 355 -5.96 32.83 10.68
N ILE A 356 -5.78 31.74 11.41
CA ILE A 356 -6.89 31.03 12.08
C ILE A 356 -7.43 31.91 13.23
N SER A 357 -6.58 32.45 14.08
CA SER A 357 -7.01 33.28 15.22
C SER A 357 -7.67 34.60 14.80
N GLU A 358 -7.28 35.15 13.65
CA GLU A 358 -7.87 36.36 13.05
C GLU A 358 -9.14 36.08 12.24
N GLY A 359 -9.58 34.79 12.13
CA GLY A 359 -10.78 34.39 11.41
C GLY A 359 -10.67 34.35 9.89
N GLY A 360 -9.47 34.50 9.34
CA GLY A 360 -9.21 34.39 7.90
C GLY A 360 -9.24 32.95 7.38
N LEU A 361 -8.97 32.00 8.27
CA LEU A 361 -9.05 30.56 8.04
C LEU A 361 -9.83 29.90 9.19
N THR A 362 -10.55 28.79 8.90
CA THR A 362 -11.15 27.96 9.93
C THR A 362 -10.63 26.53 9.83
N TYR A 363 -10.41 25.91 10.98
CA TYR A 363 -9.84 24.58 11.09
C TYR A 363 -10.85 23.62 11.69
N SER A 364 -11.03 22.42 11.10
CA SER A 364 -12.06 21.47 11.47
C SER A 364 -11.62 20.04 11.22
N ASP A 365 -12.08 19.12 12.07
CA ASP A 365 -11.94 17.68 11.87
C ASP A 365 -12.96 17.14 10.84
N HIS A 366 -13.89 17.97 10.39
CA HIS A 366 -14.93 17.58 9.44
C HIS A 366 -14.75 18.31 8.11
N LYS A 367 -14.93 17.55 7.01
CA LYS A 367 -14.88 18.09 5.66
C LYS A 367 -15.94 19.19 5.48
N PRO A 368 -15.55 20.40 5.05
CA PRO A 368 -16.50 21.47 4.76
C PRO A 368 -17.46 21.07 3.64
N LEU A 369 -18.76 21.40 3.82
CA LEU A 369 -19.78 21.12 2.79
C LEU A 369 -19.70 22.10 1.62
N THR A 370 -19.19 23.31 1.85
CA THR A 370 -19.11 24.38 0.86
C THR A 370 -17.86 25.22 1.06
N GLY A 371 -17.42 25.88 0.00
CA GLY A 371 -16.28 26.80 -0.03
C GLY A 371 -14.97 26.14 -0.40
N GLU A 372 -13.92 26.95 -0.51
CA GLU A 372 -12.57 26.46 -0.80
C GLU A 372 -11.87 26.01 0.49
N TYR A 373 -11.26 24.84 0.46
CA TYR A 373 -10.53 24.27 1.59
C TYR A 373 -9.39 23.39 1.10
N LEU A 374 -8.44 23.12 1.98
CA LEU A 374 -7.38 22.15 1.78
C LEU A 374 -7.42 21.11 2.89
N ALA A 375 -6.93 19.92 2.60
CA ALA A 375 -6.77 18.85 3.58
C ALA A 375 -5.41 19.00 4.26
N VAL A 376 -5.37 18.83 5.59
CA VAL A 376 -4.15 18.83 6.39
C VAL A 376 -3.97 17.44 6.99
N LEU A 377 -2.88 16.78 6.62
CA LEU A 377 -2.51 15.45 7.10
C LEU A 377 -1.55 15.54 8.27
N ASN A 378 -1.87 14.85 9.36
CA ASN A 378 -1.00 14.73 10.55
C ASN A 378 -0.52 16.08 11.11
N ASP A 379 -1.31 17.14 10.96
CA ASP A 379 -0.96 18.49 11.37
C ASP A 379 0.33 19.07 10.71
N MET A 380 0.82 18.47 9.61
CA MET A 380 2.07 18.86 8.97
C MET A 380 1.97 19.15 7.48
N TYR A 381 1.12 18.46 6.73
CA TYR A 381 1.09 18.56 5.27
C TYR A 381 -0.27 19.02 4.77
N ALA A 382 -0.28 19.94 3.81
CA ALA A 382 -1.49 20.41 3.15
C ALA A 382 -1.61 19.87 1.73
N ILE A 383 -2.81 19.43 1.37
CA ILE A 383 -3.14 18.89 0.05
C ILE A 383 -4.28 19.70 -0.57
N TYR A 384 -4.08 20.09 -1.83
CA TYR A 384 -5.10 20.73 -2.65
C TYR A 384 -4.98 20.23 -4.12
N PRO A 385 -6.06 19.79 -4.79
CA PRO A 385 -7.42 19.60 -4.24
C PRO A 385 -7.47 18.56 -3.11
N PRO A 386 -8.43 18.69 -2.16
CA PRO A 386 -8.45 17.92 -0.92
C PRO A 386 -9.08 16.53 -1.08
N ASP A 387 -8.53 15.70 -1.96
CA ASP A 387 -9.04 14.36 -2.29
C ASP A 387 -8.40 13.27 -1.42
N VAL A 388 -8.35 13.51 -0.10
CA VAL A 388 -7.69 12.57 0.84
C VAL A 388 -8.66 12.06 1.88
N PHE A 389 -8.64 10.74 2.10
CA PHE A 389 -9.39 10.04 3.14
C PHE A 389 -8.42 9.54 4.23
N GLY A 390 -8.79 9.72 5.49
CA GLY A 390 -8.03 9.28 6.66
C GLY A 390 -8.32 10.19 7.86
N GLN A 391 -7.50 10.17 8.91
CA GLN A 391 -7.51 11.18 9.98
C GLN A 391 -7.01 12.51 9.40
N THR A 392 -7.89 13.17 8.67
CA THR A 392 -7.59 14.38 7.91
C THR A 392 -8.32 15.51 8.57
N LYS A 393 -7.63 16.58 8.88
CA LYS A 393 -8.22 17.84 9.28
C LYS A 393 -8.34 18.74 8.07
N TYR A 394 -9.24 19.71 8.14
CA TYR A 394 -9.53 20.57 7.00
C TYR A 394 -9.32 22.02 7.38
N LEU A 395 -8.62 22.74 6.50
CA LEU A 395 -8.41 24.17 6.61
C LEU A 395 -9.25 24.86 5.54
N ARG A 396 -10.36 25.47 5.95
CA ARG A 396 -11.26 26.20 5.07
C ARG A 396 -10.83 27.66 4.97
N ILE A 397 -10.87 28.20 3.76
CA ILE A 397 -10.61 29.60 3.47
C ILE A 397 -11.91 30.37 3.66
N VAL A 398 -11.93 31.29 4.63
CA VAL A 398 -13.11 32.12 4.92
C VAL A 398 -13.28 33.22 3.90
N ASP A 399 -12.15 33.83 3.47
CA ASP A 399 -12.13 34.84 2.43
C ASP A 399 -11.37 34.36 1.20
N PRO A 400 -12.05 33.81 0.18
CA PRO A 400 -11.44 33.31 -1.05
C PRO A 400 -10.87 34.46 -1.93
N HIS A 401 -11.18 35.73 -1.64
CA HIS A 401 -10.57 36.87 -2.31
C HIS A 401 -9.21 37.27 -1.72
N ARG A 402 -8.88 36.74 -0.55
CA ARG A 402 -7.61 37.02 0.12
C ARG A 402 -6.56 35.93 -0.07
N PHE A 403 -6.98 34.62 -0.07
CA PHE A 403 -6.06 33.50 -0.16
C PHE A 403 -6.49 32.48 -1.22
N ASN A 404 -5.53 32.03 -2.01
CA ASN A 404 -5.69 30.89 -2.90
C ASN A 404 -5.32 29.59 -2.15
N PRO A 405 -6.16 28.54 -2.18
CA PRO A 405 -5.91 27.28 -1.43
C PRO A 405 -4.62 26.59 -1.87
N GLN A 406 -4.31 26.61 -3.15
CA GLN A 406 -3.10 25.99 -3.68
C GLN A 406 -1.84 26.75 -3.21
N PHE A 407 -1.91 28.07 -3.10
CA PHE A 407 -0.83 28.89 -2.54
C PHE A 407 -0.60 28.60 -1.06
N LEU A 408 -1.67 28.48 -0.27
CA LEU A 408 -1.57 28.13 1.14
C LEU A 408 -0.98 26.72 1.34
N ALA A 409 -1.45 25.74 0.55
CA ALA A 409 -0.89 24.39 0.58
C ALA A 409 0.63 24.41 0.28
N MET A 410 1.04 25.21 -0.71
CA MET A 410 2.44 25.40 -1.05
C MET A 410 3.23 26.01 0.13
N CYS A 411 2.70 27.04 0.79
CA CYS A 411 3.36 27.69 1.93
C CYS A 411 3.52 26.71 3.12
N ILE A 412 2.47 25.93 3.43
CA ILE A 412 2.51 24.94 4.50
C ILE A 412 3.59 23.90 4.20
N ASN A 413 3.59 23.33 3.00
CA ASN A 413 4.50 22.25 2.62
C ASN A 413 5.96 22.70 2.45
N ASN A 414 6.20 23.99 2.18
CA ASN A 414 7.54 24.55 1.98
C ASN A 414 8.15 25.16 3.28
N SER A 415 7.45 25.14 4.39
CA SER A 415 7.94 25.66 5.64
C SER A 415 8.96 24.71 6.27
N ARG A 416 10.25 25.04 6.20
CA ARG A 416 11.35 24.25 6.78
C ARG A 416 11.25 24.08 8.30
N GLU A 417 10.56 24.98 8.96
CA GLU A 417 10.38 24.99 10.42
C GLU A 417 9.38 23.92 10.90
N LEU A 418 8.55 23.39 9.99
CA LEU A 418 7.53 22.38 10.31
C LEU A 418 8.07 20.98 10.55
N ARG A 419 9.34 20.71 10.31
CA ARG A 419 9.92 19.37 10.52
C ARG A 419 9.85 18.87 11.98
N GLN A 420 9.44 19.73 12.90
CA GLN A 420 9.26 19.40 14.32
C GLN A 420 7.98 19.99 14.96
N HIS A 421 7.13 20.72 14.22
CA HIS A 421 6.04 21.51 14.78
C HIS A 421 4.76 21.49 13.94
N ASP A 422 3.66 21.88 14.57
CA ASP A 422 2.31 22.06 14.03
C ASP A 422 2.30 22.98 12.79
N PHE A 423 1.57 22.60 11.74
CA PHE A 423 1.37 23.37 10.49
C PHE A 423 0.93 24.82 10.72
N ARG A 424 0.35 25.13 11.90
CA ARG A 424 -0.03 26.47 12.30
C ARG A 424 1.14 27.44 12.38
N GLN A 425 2.36 26.94 12.50
CA GLN A 425 3.58 27.73 12.50
C GLN A 425 4.12 28.06 11.10
N ALA A 426 3.53 27.44 10.05
CA ALA A 426 3.92 27.70 8.68
C ALA A 426 3.76 29.18 8.33
N THR A 427 4.83 29.76 7.77
CA THR A 427 4.88 31.17 7.39
C THR A 427 4.24 31.39 6.03
N VAL A 428 3.31 32.34 5.95
CA VAL A 428 2.61 32.73 4.73
C VAL A 428 2.99 34.16 4.36
N PRO A 429 3.58 34.39 3.17
CA PRO A 429 3.80 35.71 2.64
C PRO A 429 2.44 36.44 2.39
N LEU A 430 2.29 37.63 2.94
CA LEU A 430 1.11 38.46 2.69
C LEU A 430 1.28 39.20 1.35
N CYS A 431 0.75 38.61 0.30
CA CYS A 431 0.70 39.21 -1.02
C CYS A 431 -0.74 39.13 -1.60
N GLY A 432 -1.06 40.00 -2.53
CA GLY A 432 -2.39 40.03 -3.15
C GLY A 432 -2.67 38.76 -3.96
N LEU A 433 -3.94 38.43 -4.16
CA LEU A 433 -4.40 37.22 -4.85
C LEU A 433 -3.82 37.08 -6.27
N ALA A 434 -3.65 38.23 -6.97
CA ALA A 434 -3.02 38.26 -8.29
C ALA A 434 -1.56 37.77 -8.25
N GLU A 435 -0.81 38.17 -7.22
CA GLU A 435 0.56 37.75 -6.98
C GLU A 435 0.64 36.27 -6.58
N GLN A 436 -0.24 35.82 -5.70
CA GLN A 436 -0.35 34.38 -5.34
C GLN A 436 -0.56 33.52 -6.58
N ARG A 437 -1.50 33.93 -7.46
CA ARG A 437 -1.76 33.25 -8.75
C ARG A 437 -0.57 33.33 -9.70
N ARG A 438 0.20 34.42 -9.67
CA ARG A 438 1.42 34.58 -10.46
C ARG A 438 2.49 33.57 -10.00
N ILE A 439 2.69 33.45 -8.70
CA ILE A 439 3.64 32.51 -8.09
C ILE A 439 3.25 31.07 -8.48
N ILE A 440 1.98 30.70 -8.32
CA ILE A 440 1.49 29.37 -8.71
C ILE A 440 1.72 29.11 -10.20
N ARG A 441 1.40 30.07 -11.08
CA ARG A 441 1.62 29.93 -12.53
C ARG A 441 3.08 29.80 -12.89
N SER A 442 3.97 30.55 -12.22
CA SER A 442 5.41 30.44 -12.40
C SER A 442 5.92 29.05 -12.03
N VAL A 443 5.48 28.52 -10.91
CA VAL A 443 5.79 27.15 -10.47
C VAL A 443 5.27 26.13 -11.50
N HIS A 444 4.03 26.26 -11.95
CA HIS A 444 3.46 25.37 -12.97
C HIS A 444 4.16 25.51 -14.34
N SER A 445 4.51 26.73 -14.77
CA SER A 445 5.22 26.97 -16.02
C SER A 445 6.63 26.37 -15.98
N MET A 446 7.36 26.58 -14.88
CA MET A 446 8.64 25.91 -14.66
C MET A 446 8.48 24.40 -14.70
N THR A 447 7.50 23.85 -13.99
CA THR A 447 7.23 22.41 -13.98
C THR A 447 6.92 21.89 -15.39
N ARG A 448 6.12 22.61 -16.21
CA ARG A 448 5.84 22.21 -17.61
C ARG A 448 7.08 22.25 -18.49
N ARG A 449 7.91 23.29 -18.41
CA ARG A 449 9.15 23.40 -19.19
C ARG A 449 10.14 22.29 -18.86
N LEU A 450 10.17 21.88 -17.59
CA LEU A 450 11.04 20.80 -17.10
C LEU A 450 10.52 19.41 -17.46
N LEU A 451 9.19 19.27 -17.64
CA LEU A 451 8.54 18.03 -18.09
C LEU A 451 8.69 17.78 -19.60
N GLY A 452 9.36 18.67 -20.36
CA GLY A 452 9.54 18.48 -21.80
C GLY A 452 8.23 18.44 -22.60
N ALA A 453 7.14 18.93 -22.03
CA ALA A 453 5.90 19.16 -22.74
C ALA A 453 6.09 20.45 -23.58
N GLY A 454 6.79 20.31 -24.72
CA GLY A 454 6.79 21.29 -25.81
C GLY A 454 5.38 21.46 -26.34
N GLU A 455 5.12 22.64 -26.84
CA GLU A 455 3.90 23.12 -27.51
C GLU A 455 3.32 22.14 -28.51
#